data_2cf4b09220e0f1dfca97c6d45a87ff2e
#
_entry.id   2cf4b09220e0f1dfca97c6d45a87ff2e
#
_cell.length_a   1.000
_cell.length_b   1.000
_cell.length_c   1.000
_cell.angle_alpha   90.00
_cell.angle_beta   90.00
_cell.angle_gamma   90.00
#
_symmetry.space_group_name_H-M   'P 1'
#
loop_
_entity.id
_entity.type
_entity.pdbx_description
1 polymer ?
#
loop_
_entity_poly.entity_id
_entity_poly.type
_entity_poly.pdbx_seq_one_letter_code
_entity_poly.pdbx_strand_id
1 'polypeptide(L)'
;MPQAIHISPIDNVVVALHPIAKGTLVEVDGLSVTALEDIPQGHKMAVKPIRNGENVIKYGFPIGHATADAEPGTWMHTHNVHTNLSGEVEYSYNPAPDLAPLPKVAPEIFMGFRRKDGRAAIRNEIWIIPTVGCVNDIAKKMVADNQDLVTGSIEGLYTFTHPFGCSQTGHDQAQTRKLLAALVRHPNAAAVLVLHLGCENLQHDQFVEELGEYDHDRVKFLTCQDVDDEFAAARSILKELAAYAGQFQREPIPVSELVVGMKCGGSDGLSGITANPTIGRFSDMLGQRGGSTVLTEVPEMFGAEGFLMDRCINHDVFVKAEKMINGFKEYFISHNEVVYDNPSPGNKQGGITTLEDKSCGCVQKGGTAPIMDVIGYGDPVVTKGLNMLYGPGNDLVSATAMTAAGAHLILFSTGRGTPFSAPAPTLKISTNTPLAEKKSGWIDYNTGVIADGEKTIDETAQGLLDLVIRVASGEQTKAEKHGFREISIFKDGVVL
;
A
#
# COMPACT_ATOMS: atom_id res chain seq x y z
N MET A 1 17.38 -16.62 -21.75
CA MET A 1 16.82 -15.99 -20.54
C MET A 1 17.61 -16.46 -19.34
N PRO A 2 17.97 -15.59 -18.39
CA PRO A 2 18.65 -16.03 -17.16
C PRO A 2 17.72 -16.96 -16.36
N GLN A 3 18.27 -18.08 -15.88
CA GLN A 3 17.49 -19.05 -15.08
C GLN A 3 17.32 -18.60 -13.64
N ALA A 4 18.28 -17.84 -13.12
CA ALA A 4 18.29 -17.33 -11.76
C ALA A 4 18.91 -15.94 -11.71
N ILE A 5 18.68 -15.22 -10.63
CA ILE A 5 19.28 -13.92 -10.34
C ILE A 5 20.05 -13.96 -9.02
N HIS A 6 21.24 -13.38 -9.01
CA HIS A 6 22.04 -13.05 -7.84
C HIS A 6 21.83 -11.57 -7.55
N ILE A 7 21.13 -11.22 -6.46
CA ILE A 7 20.67 -9.84 -6.24
C ILE A 7 21.80 -8.94 -5.74
N SER A 8 22.64 -9.46 -4.85
CA SER A 8 23.81 -8.76 -4.32
C SER A 8 25.06 -9.66 -4.40
N PRO A 9 26.25 -9.12 -4.70
CA PRO A 9 27.47 -9.91 -4.77
C PRO A 9 27.84 -10.68 -3.48
N ILE A 10 27.34 -10.22 -2.32
CA ILE A 10 27.58 -10.89 -1.03
C ILE A 10 26.56 -11.98 -0.72
N ASP A 11 25.48 -12.10 -1.47
CA ASP A 11 24.46 -13.13 -1.26
C ASP A 11 25.09 -14.53 -1.37
N ASN A 12 24.60 -15.46 -0.57
CA ASN A 12 24.99 -16.88 -0.62
C ASN A 12 23.88 -17.75 -1.24
N VAL A 13 22.80 -17.10 -1.70
CA VAL A 13 21.72 -17.72 -2.47
C VAL A 13 21.40 -16.92 -3.73
N VAL A 14 20.85 -17.60 -4.73
CA VAL A 14 20.21 -17.00 -5.91
C VAL A 14 18.71 -17.29 -5.90
N VAL A 15 17.92 -16.51 -6.64
CA VAL A 15 16.48 -16.73 -6.80
C VAL A 15 16.20 -17.26 -8.20
N ALA A 16 15.47 -18.36 -8.30
CA ALA A 16 15.02 -18.95 -9.55
C ALA A 16 14.01 -18.04 -10.24
N LEU A 17 14.33 -17.49 -11.40
CA LEU A 17 13.42 -16.70 -12.23
C LEU A 17 12.40 -17.57 -12.95
N HIS A 18 12.80 -18.82 -13.26
CA HIS A 18 11.97 -19.88 -13.80
C HIS A 18 12.23 -21.17 -13.02
N PRO A 19 11.35 -22.19 -13.08
CA PRO A 19 11.61 -23.47 -12.44
C PRO A 19 12.93 -24.09 -12.93
N ILE A 20 13.77 -24.54 -12.00
CA ILE A 20 15.06 -25.18 -12.29
C ILE A 20 14.94 -26.67 -11.92
N ALA A 21 15.10 -27.55 -12.90
CA ALA A 21 15.08 -28.99 -12.65
C ALA A 21 16.37 -29.47 -11.98
N LYS A 22 16.26 -30.48 -11.13
CA LYS A 22 17.41 -31.18 -10.56
C LYS A 22 18.43 -31.58 -11.65
N GLY A 23 19.70 -31.35 -11.37
CA GLY A 23 20.82 -31.63 -12.28
C GLY A 23 21.08 -30.54 -13.31
N THR A 24 20.30 -29.47 -13.35
CA THR A 24 20.52 -28.32 -14.23
C THR A 24 21.72 -27.52 -13.74
N LEU A 25 22.65 -27.21 -14.64
CA LEU A 25 23.75 -26.27 -14.38
C LEU A 25 23.21 -24.84 -14.50
N VAL A 26 23.31 -24.07 -13.45
CA VAL A 26 22.96 -22.65 -13.37
C VAL A 26 24.20 -21.81 -13.39
N GLU A 27 24.30 -20.91 -14.36
CA GLU A 27 25.40 -19.95 -14.48
C GLU A 27 24.88 -18.55 -14.18
N VAL A 28 25.45 -17.89 -13.15
CA VAL A 28 25.07 -16.55 -12.71
C VAL A 28 26.25 -15.83 -12.07
N ASP A 29 26.56 -14.61 -12.53
CA ASP A 29 27.65 -13.75 -12.02
C ASP A 29 29.01 -14.48 -11.92
N GLY A 30 29.31 -15.33 -12.88
CA GLY A 30 30.56 -16.12 -12.90
C GLY A 30 30.59 -17.34 -11.97
N LEU A 31 29.49 -17.61 -11.27
CA LEU A 31 29.27 -18.84 -10.50
C LEU A 31 28.61 -19.89 -11.41
N SER A 32 29.04 -21.15 -11.26
CA SER A 32 28.46 -22.31 -11.95
C SER A 32 28.07 -23.34 -10.89
N VAL A 33 26.76 -23.54 -10.70
CA VAL A 33 26.21 -24.40 -9.64
C VAL A 33 25.17 -25.34 -10.22
N THR A 34 25.32 -26.65 -9.94
CA THR A 34 24.34 -27.67 -10.35
C THR A 34 23.26 -27.81 -9.28
N ALA A 35 21.99 -27.65 -9.67
CA ALA A 35 20.86 -27.84 -8.77
C ALA A 35 20.80 -29.28 -8.24
N LEU A 36 20.77 -29.45 -6.94
CA LEU A 36 20.69 -30.77 -6.28
C LEU A 36 19.25 -31.29 -6.17
N GLU A 37 18.28 -30.38 -6.33
CA GLU A 37 16.85 -30.61 -6.21
C GLU A 37 16.11 -29.80 -7.26
N ASP A 38 14.81 -30.06 -7.44
CA ASP A 38 13.94 -29.19 -8.23
C ASP A 38 13.69 -27.89 -7.46
N ILE A 39 14.00 -26.74 -8.07
CA ILE A 39 13.82 -25.42 -7.45
C ILE A 39 12.63 -24.72 -8.13
N PRO A 40 11.50 -24.49 -7.45
CA PRO A 40 10.37 -23.77 -8.02
C PRO A 40 10.70 -22.30 -8.33
N GLN A 41 9.94 -21.68 -9.23
CA GLN A 41 10.05 -20.26 -9.52
C GLN A 41 9.87 -19.41 -8.24
N GLY A 42 10.71 -18.39 -8.09
CA GLY A 42 10.71 -17.51 -6.92
C GLY A 42 11.42 -18.07 -5.69
N HIS A 43 11.82 -19.35 -5.71
CA HIS A 43 12.52 -19.98 -4.61
C HIS A 43 14.04 -19.78 -4.70
N LYS A 44 14.71 -20.04 -3.57
CA LYS A 44 16.14 -19.81 -3.40
C LYS A 44 16.97 -21.10 -3.54
N MET A 45 18.14 -20.97 -4.16
CA MET A 45 19.14 -22.02 -4.26
C MET A 45 20.48 -21.52 -3.67
N ALA A 46 21.10 -22.29 -2.82
CA ALA A 46 22.43 -21.96 -2.30
C ALA A 46 23.47 -21.95 -3.44
N VAL A 47 24.35 -20.95 -3.46
CA VAL A 47 25.46 -20.86 -4.42
C VAL A 47 26.84 -20.96 -3.76
N LYS A 48 26.86 -20.93 -2.42
CA LYS A 48 28.02 -21.15 -1.57
C LYS A 48 27.62 -22.17 -0.49
N PRO A 49 28.56 -22.91 0.12
CA PRO A 49 28.30 -23.73 1.29
C PRO A 49 27.76 -22.86 2.43
N ILE A 50 26.70 -23.29 3.09
CA ILE A 50 26.08 -22.60 4.26
C ILE A 50 26.01 -23.65 5.38
N ARG A 51 26.71 -23.40 6.51
CA ARG A 51 26.70 -24.31 7.62
C ARG A 51 25.51 -24.10 8.55
N ASN A 52 25.18 -25.13 9.30
CA ASN A 52 24.13 -25.03 10.34
C ASN A 52 24.42 -23.86 11.29
N GLY A 53 23.45 -22.98 11.48
CA GLY A 53 23.56 -21.75 12.29
C GLY A 53 24.12 -20.54 11.52
N GLU A 54 24.66 -20.70 10.31
CA GLU A 54 25.10 -19.57 9.49
C GLU A 54 23.92 -18.84 8.84
N ASN A 55 24.11 -17.54 8.63
CA ASN A 55 23.11 -16.69 7.98
C ASN A 55 22.92 -17.04 6.51
N VAL A 56 21.66 -17.11 6.10
CA VAL A 56 21.27 -17.09 4.69
C VAL A 56 21.16 -15.62 4.27
N ILE A 57 21.96 -15.22 3.28
CA ILE A 57 22.09 -13.83 2.83
C ILE A 57 21.37 -13.66 1.49
N LYS A 58 20.43 -12.71 1.43
CA LYS A 58 19.72 -12.27 0.22
C LYS A 58 19.50 -10.77 0.30
N TYR A 59 19.56 -10.06 -0.81
CA TYR A 59 19.52 -8.57 -0.86
C TYR A 59 20.70 -7.89 -0.14
N GLY A 60 21.79 -8.62 0.12
CA GLY A 60 22.90 -8.15 0.94
C GLY A 60 22.65 -8.21 2.45
N PHE A 61 21.54 -8.84 2.91
CA PHE A 61 21.13 -8.90 4.32
C PHE A 61 20.81 -10.34 4.75
N PRO A 62 20.97 -10.66 6.04
CA PRO A 62 20.49 -11.92 6.59
C PRO A 62 18.98 -12.02 6.50
N ILE A 63 18.48 -13.08 5.85
CA ILE A 63 17.06 -13.40 5.78
C ILE A 63 16.67 -14.55 6.73
N GLY A 64 17.53 -14.90 7.66
CA GLY A 64 17.44 -16.00 8.60
C GLY A 64 18.74 -16.77 8.67
N HIS A 65 18.75 -17.91 9.35
CA HIS A 65 19.89 -18.82 9.46
C HIS A 65 19.54 -20.22 8.98
N ALA A 66 20.53 -20.95 8.49
CA ALA A 66 20.38 -22.34 8.10
C ALA A 66 20.24 -23.25 9.33
N THR A 67 19.29 -24.20 9.31
CA THR A 67 19.08 -25.20 10.37
C THR A 67 19.76 -26.53 10.10
N ALA A 68 20.44 -26.65 8.97
CA ALA A 68 21.27 -27.78 8.55
C ALA A 68 22.32 -27.30 7.57
N ASP A 69 23.39 -28.07 7.41
CA ASP A 69 24.40 -27.81 6.38
C ASP A 69 23.79 -27.89 4.99
N ALA A 70 24.06 -26.89 4.14
CA ALA A 70 23.59 -26.81 2.77
C ALA A 70 24.80 -26.64 1.83
N GLU A 71 24.94 -27.52 0.87
CA GLU A 71 25.94 -27.42 -0.19
C GLU A 71 25.40 -26.58 -1.37
N PRO A 72 26.25 -26.01 -2.22
CA PRO A 72 25.82 -25.31 -3.43
C PRO A 72 24.87 -26.18 -4.27
N GLY A 73 23.75 -25.61 -4.70
CA GLY A 73 22.69 -26.34 -5.41
C GLY A 73 21.53 -26.79 -4.53
N THR A 74 21.62 -26.66 -3.21
CA THR A 74 20.55 -27.02 -2.27
C THR A 74 19.40 -26.00 -2.34
N TRP A 75 18.17 -26.48 -2.32
CA TRP A 75 16.96 -25.65 -2.20
C TRP A 75 16.85 -25.09 -0.76
N MET A 76 16.88 -23.76 -0.63
CA MET A 76 16.81 -23.06 0.64
C MET A 76 15.37 -22.54 0.87
N HIS A 77 14.67 -23.12 1.87
CA HIS A 77 13.29 -22.76 2.19
C HIS A 77 12.94 -23.10 3.66
N THR A 78 11.67 -23.05 4.03
CA THR A 78 11.17 -23.25 5.41
C THR A 78 11.59 -24.56 6.09
N HIS A 79 12.04 -25.57 5.36
CA HIS A 79 12.53 -26.84 5.90
C HIS A 79 13.97 -26.77 6.41
N ASN A 80 14.74 -25.76 5.99
CA ASN A 80 16.15 -25.62 6.36
C ASN A 80 16.59 -24.16 6.59
N VAL A 81 15.66 -23.20 6.68
CA VAL A 81 15.92 -21.79 7.03
C VAL A 81 14.95 -21.34 8.11
N HIS A 82 15.47 -20.75 9.19
CA HIS A 82 14.68 -20.21 10.30
C HIS A 82 14.96 -18.72 10.50
N THR A 83 14.00 -17.99 11.07
CA THR A 83 14.11 -16.55 11.35
C THR A 83 15.17 -16.22 12.41
N ASN A 84 15.77 -15.05 12.30
CA ASN A 84 16.64 -14.45 13.31
C ASN A 84 15.91 -13.44 14.22
N LEU A 85 14.63 -13.15 13.94
CA LEU A 85 13.88 -12.12 14.64
C LEU A 85 13.58 -12.51 16.09
N SER A 86 13.78 -11.55 16.98
CA SER A 86 13.48 -11.66 18.40
C SER A 86 13.08 -10.27 18.94
N GLY A 87 11.81 -10.08 19.33
CA GLY A 87 11.37 -8.92 20.10
C GLY A 87 11.77 -7.52 19.60
N GLU A 88 11.82 -6.57 20.54
CA GLU A 88 12.26 -5.20 20.27
C GLU A 88 13.79 -5.11 20.05
N VAL A 89 14.21 -4.14 19.25
CA VAL A 89 15.61 -3.88 18.91
C VAL A 89 15.93 -2.42 19.16
N GLU A 90 17.09 -2.15 19.74
CA GLU A 90 17.65 -0.80 19.79
C GLU A 90 18.29 -0.46 18.44
N TYR A 91 17.93 0.70 17.91
CA TYR A 91 18.45 1.20 16.64
C TYR A 91 19.41 2.36 16.87
N SER A 92 20.38 2.52 15.98
CA SER A 92 21.29 3.65 15.97
C SER A 92 21.10 4.45 14.69
N TYR A 93 21.10 5.78 14.82
CA TYR A 93 21.00 6.67 13.67
C TYR A 93 22.36 6.78 12.97
N ASN A 94 22.50 6.10 11.84
CA ASN A 94 23.70 6.10 11.00
C ASN A 94 23.33 6.48 9.55
N PRO A 95 23.01 7.78 9.28
CA PRO A 95 22.58 8.20 7.96
C PRO A 95 23.66 7.92 6.90
N ALA A 96 23.23 7.53 5.71
CA ALA A 96 24.13 7.36 4.58
C ALA A 96 24.92 8.67 4.34
N PRO A 97 26.23 8.60 4.08
CA PRO A 97 27.07 9.81 3.94
C PRO A 97 26.65 10.77 2.82
N ASP A 98 25.97 10.22 1.80
CA ASP A 98 25.46 10.92 0.63
C ASP A 98 23.93 11.11 0.64
N LEU A 99 23.31 10.94 1.82
CA LEU A 99 21.87 11.11 1.97
C LEU A 99 21.45 12.54 1.62
N ALA A 100 20.81 12.70 0.48
CA ALA A 100 20.32 13.98 0.00
C ALA A 100 19.02 13.78 -0.79
N PRO A 101 18.17 14.83 -0.88
CA PRO A 101 17.02 14.78 -1.78
C PRO A 101 17.45 14.48 -3.22
N LEU A 102 16.66 13.67 -3.92
CA LEU A 102 16.94 13.28 -5.29
C LEU A 102 16.99 14.52 -6.21
N PRO A 103 17.83 14.49 -7.28
CA PRO A 103 17.90 15.57 -8.25
C PRO A 103 16.53 15.89 -8.84
N LYS A 104 16.17 17.17 -8.89
CA LYS A 104 14.87 17.60 -9.40
C LYS A 104 14.78 17.47 -10.92
N VAL A 105 13.64 17.01 -11.37
CA VAL A 105 13.24 16.93 -12.79
C VAL A 105 11.96 17.74 -12.95
N ALA A 106 11.77 18.36 -14.13
CA ALA A 106 10.53 19.08 -14.44
C ALA A 106 9.33 18.13 -14.37
N PRO A 107 8.25 18.46 -13.64
CA PRO A 107 7.09 17.61 -13.53
C PRO A 107 6.31 17.58 -14.84
N GLU A 108 5.88 16.39 -15.25
CA GLU A 108 4.83 16.22 -16.26
C GLU A 108 3.49 16.71 -15.70
N ILE A 109 2.49 16.75 -16.57
CA ILE A 109 1.13 17.23 -16.26
C ILE A 109 0.16 16.05 -16.36
N PHE A 110 -0.77 15.98 -15.43
CA PHE A 110 -1.98 15.17 -15.56
C PHE A 110 -3.22 16.07 -15.64
N MET A 111 -4.31 15.55 -16.20
CA MET A 111 -5.59 16.26 -16.30
C MET A 111 -6.43 15.91 -15.07
N GLY A 112 -6.36 16.74 -14.03
CA GLY A 112 -7.02 16.54 -12.74
C GLY A 112 -8.07 17.62 -12.44
N PHE A 113 -8.63 17.56 -11.24
CA PHE A 113 -9.61 18.53 -10.75
C PHE A 113 -8.98 19.40 -9.66
N ARG A 114 -9.14 20.72 -9.75
CA ARG A 114 -8.74 21.68 -8.71
C ARG A 114 -9.89 21.91 -7.76
N ARG A 115 -9.73 21.59 -6.49
CA ARG A 115 -10.72 21.89 -5.46
C ARG A 115 -10.68 23.34 -5.04
N LYS A 116 -11.76 23.86 -4.42
CA LYS A 116 -11.83 25.25 -3.95
C LYS A 116 -10.72 25.59 -2.92
N ASP A 117 -10.27 24.60 -2.14
CA ASP A 117 -9.15 24.74 -1.19
C ASP A 117 -7.76 24.64 -1.85
N GLY A 118 -7.70 24.57 -3.16
CA GLY A 118 -6.48 24.50 -3.95
C GLY A 118 -5.89 23.09 -4.11
N ARG A 119 -6.41 22.07 -3.45
CA ARG A 119 -5.89 20.70 -3.58
C ARG A 119 -6.21 20.08 -4.94
N ALA A 120 -5.29 19.25 -5.42
CA ALA A 120 -5.49 18.43 -6.61
C ALA A 120 -6.32 17.18 -6.30
N ALA A 121 -7.08 16.73 -7.30
CA ALA A 121 -7.78 15.44 -7.26
C ALA A 121 -7.69 14.75 -8.62
N ILE A 122 -7.74 13.43 -8.63
CA ILE A 122 -7.72 12.61 -9.86
C ILE A 122 -9.09 12.05 -10.21
N ARG A 123 -10.07 12.18 -9.30
CA ARG A 123 -11.47 11.79 -9.49
C ARG A 123 -12.41 12.91 -9.02
N ASN A 124 -13.62 12.93 -9.57
CA ASN A 124 -14.66 13.88 -9.24
C ASN A 124 -15.91 13.11 -8.78
N GLU A 125 -15.87 12.54 -7.59
CA GLU A 125 -16.87 11.62 -7.09
C GLU A 125 -17.71 12.26 -5.96
N ILE A 126 -18.92 11.72 -5.75
CA ILE A 126 -19.74 12.01 -4.57
C ILE A 126 -19.66 10.78 -3.67
N TRP A 127 -19.33 11.01 -2.39
CA TRP A 127 -19.23 9.91 -1.43
C TRP A 127 -20.31 10.04 -0.35
N ILE A 128 -20.96 8.91 -0.01
CA ILE A 128 -21.79 8.77 1.17
C ILE A 128 -20.95 8.02 2.21
N ILE A 129 -20.66 8.68 3.33
CA ILE A 129 -19.85 8.13 4.42
C ILE A 129 -20.74 7.82 5.61
N PRO A 130 -21.11 6.54 5.83
CA PRO A 130 -21.82 6.15 7.04
C PRO A 130 -20.92 6.28 8.26
N THR A 131 -21.42 6.82 9.36
CA THR A 131 -20.71 6.92 10.65
C THR A 131 -20.88 5.67 11.50
N VAL A 132 -21.87 4.83 11.16
CA VAL A 132 -22.19 3.60 11.90
C VAL A 132 -22.66 2.49 10.97
N GLY A 133 -22.32 1.25 11.31
CA GLY A 133 -22.69 0.07 10.51
C GLY A 133 -24.19 -0.13 10.31
N CYS A 134 -25.03 0.37 11.23
CA CYS A 134 -26.50 0.23 11.17
C CYS A 134 -27.12 0.90 9.93
N VAL A 135 -26.49 1.91 9.35
CA VAL A 135 -27.00 2.63 8.15
C VAL A 135 -26.32 2.19 6.85
N ASN A 136 -25.51 1.13 6.87
CA ASN A 136 -24.80 0.65 5.68
C ASN A 136 -25.73 0.33 4.51
N ASP A 137 -26.82 -0.39 4.75
CA ASP A 137 -27.76 -0.78 3.69
C ASP A 137 -28.62 0.39 3.23
N ILE A 138 -28.92 1.34 4.11
CA ILE A 138 -29.54 2.63 3.75
C ILE A 138 -28.61 3.39 2.79
N ALA A 139 -27.32 3.51 3.11
CA ALA A 139 -26.33 4.18 2.25
C ALA A 139 -26.21 3.51 0.87
N LYS A 140 -26.15 2.16 0.83
CA LYS A 140 -26.13 1.41 -0.44
C LYS A 140 -27.37 1.68 -1.28
N LYS A 141 -28.55 1.70 -0.65
CA LYS A 141 -29.80 2.00 -1.35
C LYS A 141 -29.82 3.45 -1.85
N MET A 142 -29.37 4.42 -1.05
CA MET A 142 -29.23 5.81 -1.49
C MET A 142 -28.32 5.92 -2.73
N VAL A 143 -27.19 5.20 -2.77
CA VAL A 143 -26.33 5.15 -3.95
C VAL A 143 -27.07 4.57 -5.16
N ALA A 144 -27.76 3.44 -4.99
CA ALA A 144 -28.46 2.75 -6.09
C ALA A 144 -29.59 3.62 -6.68
N ASP A 145 -30.36 4.28 -5.82
CA ASP A 145 -31.53 5.08 -6.22
C ASP A 145 -31.18 6.45 -6.83
N ASN A 146 -29.91 6.89 -6.73
CA ASN A 146 -29.47 8.23 -7.14
C ASN A 146 -28.38 8.22 -8.23
N GLN A 147 -28.18 7.12 -8.95
CA GLN A 147 -27.19 7.01 -10.03
C GLN A 147 -27.47 7.98 -11.20
N ASP A 148 -28.70 8.42 -11.36
CA ASP A 148 -29.10 9.44 -12.35
C ASP A 148 -28.49 10.83 -12.09
N LEU A 149 -27.94 11.07 -10.90
CA LEU A 149 -27.20 12.30 -10.57
C LEU A 149 -25.75 12.27 -11.06
N VAL A 150 -25.23 11.12 -11.45
CA VAL A 150 -23.89 10.97 -12.02
C VAL A 150 -23.92 11.44 -13.46
N THR A 151 -23.72 12.73 -13.66
CA THR A 151 -23.80 13.40 -14.98
C THR A 151 -22.66 14.42 -15.14
N GLY A 152 -22.38 14.81 -16.38
CA GLY A 152 -21.36 15.83 -16.68
C GLY A 152 -19.97 15.38 -16.28
N SER A 153 -19.33 16.16 -15.41
CA SER A 153 -17.98 15.86 -14.89
C SER A 153 -17.98 14.95 -13.65
N ILE A 154 -19.14 14.56 -13.13
CA ILE A 154 -19.24 13.66 -11.98
C ILE A 154 -18.93 12.23 -12.43
N GLU A 155 -17.92 11.60 -11.82
CA GLU A 155 -17.40 10.30 -12.24
C GLU A 155 -17.99 9.12 -11.46
N GLY A 156 -18.76 9.40 -10.39
CA GLY A 156 -19.45 8.35 -9.65
C GLY A 156 -20.09 8.82 -8.35
N LEU A 157 -20.99 8.00 -7.83
CA LEU A 157 -21.62 8.12 -6.51
C LEU A 157 -21.38 6.80 -5.78
N TYR A 158 -20.69 6.84 -4.63
CA TYR A 158 -20.23 5.64 -3.92
C TYR A 158 -20.49 5.75 -2.41
N THR A 159 -20.50 4.60 -1.74
CA THR A 159 -20.48 4.50 -0.27
C THR A 159 -19.47 3.43 0.15
N PHE A 160 -18.87 3.61 1.33
CA PHE A 160 -17.87 2.68 1.89
C PHE A 160 -18.37 2.20 3.24
N THR A 161 -18.87 0.98 3.27
CA THR A 161 -19.51 0.39 4.45
C THR A 161 -18.49 -0.20 5.42
N HIS A 162 -18.81 -0.12 6.73
CA HIS A 162 -18.00 -0.69 7.80
C HIS A 162 -18.90 -1.12 8.99
N PRO A 163 -18.48 -2.04 9.86
CA PRO A 163 -19.30 -2.53 10.98
C PRO A 163 -19.19 -1.70 12.27
N PHE A 164 -18.49 -0.59 12.27
CA PHE A 164 -18.14 0.19 13.46
C PHE A 164 -19.02 1.43 13.65
N GLY A 165 -18.63 2.32 14.58
CA GLY A 165 -19.32 3.58 14.90
C GLY A 165 -20.22 3.49 16.12
N CYS A 166 -20.67 2.27 16.48
CA CYS A 166 -21.39 1.99 17.72
C CYS A 166 -20.70 0.86 18.49
N SER A 167 -20.92 0.83 19.81
CA SER A 167 -20.34 -0.20 20.70
C SER A 167 -18.81 -0.25 20.69
N GLN A 168 -18.15 0.83 20.27
CA GLN A 168 -16.71 1.02 20.38
C GLN A 168 -16.39 1.97 21.54
N THR A 169 -15.24 1.75 22.19
CA THR A 169 -14.75 2.57 23.29
C THR A 169 -13.34 3.06 23.04
N GLY A 170 -12.95 4.14 23.74
CA GLY A 170 -11.59 4.63 23.85
C GLY A 170 -10.88 4.79 22.49
N HIS A 171 -9.77 4.11 22.36
CA HIS A 171 -8.88 4.22 21.20
C HIS A 171 -9.55 3.83 19.88
N ASP A 172 -10.28 2.72 19.86
CA ASP A 172 -10.96 2.24 18.65
C ASP A 172 -12.00 3.23 18.12
N GLN A 173 -12.79 3.86 19.02
CA GLN A 173 -13.76 4.86 18.62
C GLN A 173 -13.07 6.12 18.06
N ALA A 174 -11.98 6.56 18.72
CA ALA A 174 -11.20 7.70 18.25
C ALA A 174 -10.56 7.43 16.87
N GLN A 175 -10.01 6.22 16.64
CA GLN A 175 -9.46 5.85 15.35
C GLN A 175 -10.52 5.79 14.25
N THR A 176 -11.69 5.21 14.54
CA THR A 176 -12.82 5.17 13.59
C THR A 176 -13.23 6.57 13.17
N ARG A 177 -13.43 7.48 14.15
CA ARG A 177 -13.79 8.88 13.91
C ARG A 177 -12.75 9.59 13.06
N LYS A 178 -11.48 9.50 13.44
CA LYS A 178 -10.35 10.13 12.73
C LYS A 178 -10.26 9.66 11.29
N LEU A 179 -10.37 8.35 11.05
CA LEU A 179 -10.27 7.77 9.71
C LEU A 179 -11.44 8.20 8.82
N LEU A 180 -12.67 8.14 9.33
CA LEU A 180 -13.86 8.56 8.55
C LEU A 180 -13.81 10.05 8.23
N ALA A 181 -13.41 10.91 9.18
CA ALA A 181 -13.22 12.34 8.94
C ALA A 181 -12.11 12.60 7.89
N ALA A 182 -11.03 11.82 7.90
CA ALA A 182 -9.99 11.90 6.89
C ALA A 182 -10.51 11.51 5.49
N LEU A 183 -11.35 10.48 5.37
CA LEU A 183 -12.03 10.14 4.11
C LEU A 183 -12.96 11.25 3.63
N VAL A 184 -13.71 11.91 4.53
CA VAL A 184 -14.54 13.07 4.17
C VAL A 184 -13.69 14.21 3.62
N ARG A 185 -12.48 14.42 4.14
CA ARG A 185 -11.53 15.43 3.64
C ARG A 185 -10.86 15.06 2.33
N HIS A 186 -10.95 13.81 1.86
CA HIS A 186 -10.21 13.31 0.69
C HIS A 186 -10.57 14.08 -0.59
N PRO A 187 -9.58 14.56 -1.38
CA PRO A 187 -9.84 15.42 -2.54
C PRO A 187 -10.53 14.70 -3.71
N ASN A 188 -10.42 13.39 -3.87
CA ASN A 188 -11.15 12.64 -4.90
C ASN A 188 -12.67 12.69 -4.69
N ALA A 189 -13.14 12.88 -3.44
CA ALA A 189 -14.53 13.21 -3.15
C ALA A 189 -14.76 14.70 -3.44
N ALA A 190 -15.41 15.02 -4.55
CA ALA A 190 -15.82 16.38 -4.86
C ALA A 190 -16.87 16.88 -3.85
N ALA A 191 -17.76 16.01 -3.42
CA ALA A 191 -18.79 16.29 -2.43
C ALA A 191 -19.07 15.07 -1.55
N VAL A 192 -19.50 15.27 -0.32
CA VAL A 192 -19.72 14.19 0.66
C VAL A 192 -21.03 14.38 1.42
N LEU A 193 -21.80 13.31 1.51
CA LEU A 193 -22.89 13.16 2.48
C LEU A 193 -22.41 12.29 3.64
N VAL A 194 -22.33 12.84 4.84
CA VAL A 194 -22.08 12.10 6.08
C VAL A 194 -23.42 11.61 6.63
N LEU A 195 -23.55 10.29 6.78
CA LEU A 195 -24.81 9.64 7.14
C LEU A 195 -24.75 9.09 8.55
N HIS A 196 -25.50 9.68 9.46
CA HIS A 196 -25.71 9.26 10.85
C HIS A 196 -26.99 8.44 11.01
N LEU A 197 -27.02 7.53 12.00
CA LEU A 197 -28.26 6.94 12.49
C LEU A 197 -28.96 7.90 13.47
N GLY A 198 -28.24 8.38 14.51
CA GLY A 198 -28.72 9.28 15.56
C GLY A 198 -28.43 8.82 16.99
N CYS A 199 -28.35 7.50 17.22
CA CYS A 199 -28.10 6.91 18.56
C CYS A 199 -26.75 6.20 18.69
N GLU A 200 -25.88 6.27 17.70
CA GLU A 200 -24.54 5.67 17.73
C GLU A 200 -23.58 6.38 18.71
N ASN A 201 -22.51 5.69 19.11
CA ASN A 201 -21.47 6.29 19.97
C ASN A 201 -20.70 7.42 19.26
N LEU A 202 -20.56 7.33 17.93
CA LEU A 202 -19.92 8.37 17.12
C LEU A 202 -20.94 9.48 16.80
N GLN A 203 -21.18 10.34 17.77
CA GLN A 203 -22.15 11.44 17.69
C GLN A 203 -21.73 12.52 16.69
N HIS A 204 -22.72 13.22 16.12
CA HIS A 204 -22.52 14.29 15.15
C HIS A 204 -21.52 15.36 15.60
N ASP A 205 -21.67 15.89 16.82
CA ASP A 205 -20.81 16.97 17.32
C ASP A 205 -19.35 16.53 17.44
N GLN A 206 -19.10 15.29 17.89
CA GLN A 206 -17.75 14.71 17.96
C GLN A 206 -17.13 14.53 16.57
N PHE A 207 -17.98 14.19 15.58
CA PHE A 207 -17.51 14.04 14.20
C PHE A 207 -17.16 15.39 13.57
N VAL A 208 -17.99 16.42 13.79
CA VAL A 208 -17.73 17.80 13.33
C VAL A 208 -16.47 18.37 13.98
N GLU A 209 -16.26 18.13 15.28
CA GLU A 209 -15.03 18.52 15.98
C GLU A 209 -13.79 17.88 15.33
N GLU A 210 -13.83 16.58 15.04
CA GLU A 210 -12.74 15.86 14.37
C GLU A 210 -12.53 16.34 12.91
N LEU A 211 -13.62 16.65 12.21
CA LEU A 211 -13.56 17.16 10.84
C LEU A 211 -12.92 18.55 10.79
N GLY A 212 -13.11 19.37 11.81
CA GLY A 212 -12.62 20.75 11.86
C GLY A 212 -13.34 21.66 10.88
N GLU A 213 -12.65 22.69 10.37
CA GLU A 213 -13.22 23.56 9.33
C GLU A 213 -13.46 22.81 8.03
N TYR A 214 -14.64 23.00 7.43
CA TYR A 214 -15.01 22.37 6.16
C TYR A 214 -15.92 23.28 5.32
N ASP A 215 -15.93 23.07 4.02
CA ASP A 215 -16.86 23.75 3.09
C ASP A 215 -18.27 23.14 3.24
N HIS A 216 -19.20 23.93 3.76
CA HIS A 216 -20.60 23.52 3.99
C HIS A 216 -21.39 23.23 2.69
N ASP A 217 -20.92 23.70 1.54
CA ASP A 217 -21.50 23.34 0.25
C ASP A 217 -21.01 21.97 -0.22
N ARG A 218 -19.77 21.59 0.18
CA ARG A 218 -19.12 20.32 -0.17
C ARG A 218 -19.55 19.18 0.74
N VAL A 219 -19.72 19.44 2.03
CA VAL A 219 -20.01 18.40 3.05
C VAL A 219 -21.36 18.69 3.68
N LYS A 220 -22.27 17.72 3.57
CA LYS A 220 -23.59 17.76 4.18
C LYS A 220 -23.76 16.58 5.13
N PHE A 221 -24.67 16.73 6.07
CA PHE A 221 -24.98 15.72 7.08
C PHE A 221 -26.47 15.34 7.00
N LEU A 222 -26.76 14.06 7.26
CA LEU A 222 -28.12 13.56 7.44
C LEU A 222 -28.14 12.58 8.60
N THR A 223 -29.05 12.81 9.57
CA THR A 223 -29.33 11.87 10.66
C THR A 223 -30.66 11.18 10.38
N CYS A 224 -30.63 9.86 10.18
CA CYS A 224 -31.82 9.10 9.76
C CYS A 224 -32.97 9.19 10.75
N GLN A 225 -32.71 9.20 12.07
CA GLN A 225 -33.74 9.25 13.12
C GLN A 225 -34.37 10.62 13.26
N ASP A 226 -33.83 11.69 12.66
CA ASP A 226 -34.32 13.04 12.78
C ASP A 226 -35.31 13.43 11.64
N VAL A 227 -35.52 12.53 10.67
CA VAL A 227 -36.37 12.78 9.49
C VAL A 227 -37.42 11.70 9.32
N ASP A 228 -38.56 12.04 8.72
CA ASP A 228 -39.66 11.09 8.46
C ASP A 228 -39.33 10.13 7.30
N ASP A 229 -38.55 10.60 6.30
CA ASP A 229 -38.13 9.83 5.10
C ASP A 229 -36.69 10.18 4.76
N GLU A 230 -35.78 9.34 5.20
CA GLU A 230 -34.36 9.50 4.98
C GLU A 230 -33.96 9.43 3.49
N PHE A 231 -34.70 8.71 2.66
CA PHE A 231 -34.42 8.62 1.22
C PHE A 231 -34.80 9.88 0.48
N ALA A 232 -35.96 10.47 0.82
CA ALA A 232 -36.38 11.74 0.24
C ALA A 232 -35.45 12.88 0.69
N ALA A 233 -35.07 12.92 1.97
CA ALA A 233 -34.13 13.89 2.50
C ALA A 233 -32.71 13.73 1.83
N ALA A 234 -32.21 12.53 1.72
CA ALA A 234 -30.93 12.25 1.05
C ALA A 234 -30.96 12.66 -0.43
N ARG A 235 -32.07 12.38 -1.15
CA ARG A 235 -32.21 12.78 -2.55
C ARG A 235 -32.10 14.29 -2.73
N SER A 236 -32.70 15.07 -1.83
CA SER A 236 -32.63 16.55 -1.84
C SER A 236 -31.17 17.00 -1.65
N ILE A 237 -30.50 16.47 -0.62
CA ILE A 237 -29.11 16.81 -0.32
C ILE A 237 -28.17 16.37 -1.47
N LEU A 238 -28.34 15.17 -2.02
CA LEU A 238 -27.51 14.66 -3.11
C LEU A 238 -27.65 15.50 -4.39
N LYS A 239 -28.81 16.11 -4.66
CA LYS A 239 -28.96 17.07 -5.77
C LYS A 239 -28.13 18.33 -5.56
N GLU A 240 -28.07 18.86 -4.33
CA GLU A 240 -27.20 20.01 -4.00
C GLU A 240 -25.73 19.65 -4.16
N LEU A 241 -25.32 18.48 -3.62
CA LEU A 241 -23.96 17.96 -3.74
C LEU A 241 -23.56 17.69 -5.20
N ALA A 242 -24.50 17.19 -6.03
CA ALA A 242 -24.26 16.98 -7.46
C ALA A 242 -24.10 18.33 -8.20
N ALA A 243 -24.91 19.33 -7.86
CA ALA A 243 -24.76 20.67 -8.42
C ALA A 243 -23.40 21.31 -8.03
N TYR A 244 -22.93 21.06 -6.80
CA TYR A 244 -21.61 21.48 -6.37
C TYR A 244 -20.49 20.72 -7.11
N ALA A 245 -20.54 19.39 -7.15
CA ALA A 245 -19.54 18.54 -7.80
C ALA A 245 -19.43 18.79 -9.31
N GLY A 246 -20.57 19.08 -9.97
CA GLY A 246 -20.64 19.38 -11.40
C GLY A 246 -19.93 20.66 -11.84
N GLN A 247 -19.53 21.53 -10.91
CA GLN A 247 -18.80 22.78 -11.22
C GLN A 247 -17.33 22.53 -11.56
N PHE A 248 -16.77 21.39 -11.13
CA PHE A 248 -15.37 21.09 -11.36
C PHE A 248 -15.16 20.47 -12.75
N GLN A 249 -14.09 20.89 -13.41
CA GLN A 249 -13.66 20.37 -14.70
C GLN A 249 -12.20 19.93 -14.61
N ARG A 250 -11.79 18.99 -15.46
CA ARG A 250 -10.39 18.60 -15.56
C ARG A 250 -9.54 19.75 -16.13
N GLU A 251 -8.43 20.02 -15.46
CA GLU A 251 -7.45 21.02 -15.86
C GLU A 251 -6.03 20.46 -15.75
N PRO A 252 -5.04 21.07 -16.41
CA PRO A 252 -3.64 20.67 -16.29
C PRO A 252 -3.11 20.90 -14.88
N ILE A 253 -2.63 19.84 -14.23
CA ILE A 253 -2.04 19.85 -12.87
C ILE A 253 -0.70 19.15 -12.91
N PRO A 254 0.37 19.71 -12.30
CA PRO A 254 1.68 19.07 -12.29
C PRO A 254 1.66 17.82 -11.39
N VAL A 255 2.38 16.75 -11.81
CA VAL A 255 2.50 15.49 -11.04
C VAL A 255 3.17 15.70 -9.68
N SER A 256 3.81 16.84 -9.44
CA SER A 256 4.31 17.24 -8.13
C SER A 256 3.22 17.36 -7.05
N GLU A 257 1.96 17.40 -7.44
CA GLU A 257 0.83 17.44 -6.50
C GLU A 257 0.27 16.05 -6.19
N LEU A 258 0.73 14.99 -6.88
CA LEU A 258 0.30 13.63 -6.60
C LEU A 258 0.85 13.12 -5.27
N VAL A 259 0.00 12.39 -4.56
CA VAL A 259 0.35 11.53 -3.44
C VAL A 259 -0.04 10.10 -3.83
N VAL A 260 0.92 9.18 -3.79
CA VAL A 260 0.74 7.79 -4.24
C VAL A 260 1.05 6.82 -3.11
N GLY A 261 0.07 5.99 -2.74
CA GLY A 261 0.25 4.91 -1.79
C GLY A 261 0.96 3.71 -2.42
N MET A 262 1.80 3.03 -1.64
CA MET A 262 2.57 1.85 -2.10
C MET A 262 2.33 0.68 -1.18
N LYS A 263 1.82 -0.40 -1.73
CA LYS A 263 1.41 -1.59 -0.99
C LYS A 263 1.79 -2.89 -1.71
N CYS A 264 1.93 -3.99 -0.96
CA CYS A 264 1.97 -5.33 -1.53
C CYS A 264 1.01 -6.29 -0.79
N GLY A 265 0.44 -7.23 -1.51
CA GLY A 265 -0.42 -8.27 -0.95
C GLY A 265 -0.43 -9.52 -1.82
N GLY A 266 -0.47 -10.71 -1.18
CA GLY A 266 -0.27 -11.96 -1.90
C GLY A 266 1.14 -12.05 -2.53
N SER A 267 2.17 -11.61 -1.80
CA SER A 267 3.56 -11.55 -2.27
C SER A 267 4.14 -12.93 -2.53
N ASP A 268 5.06 -13.02 -3.48
CA ASP A 268 5.88 -14.19 -3.84
C ASP A 268 7.38 -13.85 -3.83
N GLY A 269 8.23 -14.82 -4.13
CA GLY A 269 9.68 -14.64 -4.17
C GLY A 269 10.18 -13.66 -5.25
N LEU A 270 9.36 -13.35 -6.26
CA LEU A 270 9.68 -12.37 -7.29
C LEU A 270 9.24 -10.93 -6.90
N SER A 271 8.43 -10.76 -5.86
CA SER A 271 7.93 -9.44 -5.43
C SER A 271 9.06 -8.43 -5.19
N GLY A 272 10.11 -8.84 -4.49
CA GLY A 272 11.28 -7.99 -4.20
C GLY A 272 12.29 -7.89 -5.34
N ILE A 273 12.02 -8.50 -6.50
CA ILE A 273 12.93 -8.55 -7.66
C ILE A 273 12.32 -7.79 -8.85
N THR A 274 11.01 -7.84 -9.01
CA THR A 274 10.28 -7.26 -10.14
C THR A 274 9.41 -6.08 -9.72
N ALA A 275 8.25 -6.34 -9.12
CA ALA A 275 7.23 -5.31 -8.85
C ALA A 275 7.67 -4.28 -7.80
N ASN A 276 8.21 -4.72 -6.65
CA ASN A 276 8.56 -3.79 -5.59
C ASN A 276 9.73 -2.86 -5.96
N PRO A 277 10.84 -3.32 -6.59
CA PRO A 277 11.87 -2.43 -7.11
C PRO A 277 11.35 -1.49 -8.21
N THR A 278 10.42 -1.94 -9.08
CA THR A 278 9.77 -1.08 -10.08
C THR A 278 8.97 0.04 -9.41
N ILE A 279 8.20 -0.29 -8.36
CA ILE A 279 7.47 0.72 -7.56
C ILE A 279 8.46 1.65 -6.85
N GLY A 280 9.58 1.13 -6.33
CA GLY A 280 10.61 1.94 -5.70
C GLY A 280 11.27 2.92 -6.67
N ARG A 281 11.57 2.46 -7.87
CA ARG A 281 12.10 3.34 -8.93
C ARG A 281 11.07 4.37 -9.37
N PHE A 282 9.80 4.00 -9.47
CA PHE A 282 8.68 4.94 -9.65
C PHE A 282 8.62 5.98 -8.51
N SER A 283 8.76 5.54 -7.24
CA SER A 283 8.78 6.44 -6.08
C SER A 283 9.88 7.49 -6.19
N ASP A 284 11.09 7.07 -6.58
CA ASP A 284 12.20 8.00 -6.83
C ASP A 284 11.87 8.98 -7.97
N MET A 285 11.33 8.48 -9.08
CA MET A 285 10.95 9.30 -10.24
C MET A 285 9.86 10.34 -9.89
N LEU A 286 8.87 9.95 -9.09
CA LEU A 286 7.83 10.87 -8.62
C LEU A 286 8.40 11.90 -7.64
N GLY A 287 9.27 11.47 -6.72
CA GLY A 287 9.96 12.36 -5.77
C GLY A 287 10.86 13.39 -6.47
N GLN A 288 11.58 13.00 -7.53
CA GLN A 288 12.35 13.93 -8.38
C GLN A 288 11.47 15.02 -9.01
N ARG A 289 10.20 14.74 -9.27
CA ARG A 289 9.17 15.64 -9.81
C ARG A 289 8.43 16.44 -8.74
N GLY A 290 8.79 16.25 -7.47
CA GLY A 290 8.21 16.95 -6.32
C GLY A 290 6.90 16.32 -5.80
N GLY A 291 6.50 15.14 -6.28
CA GLY A 291 5.36 14.40 -5.75
C GLY A 291 5.71 13.68 -4.45
N SER A 292 4.72 13.00 -3.88
CA SER A 292 4.87 12.28 -2.61
C SER A 292 4.46 10.81 -2.75
N THR A 293 5.14 9.96 -2.00
CA THR A 293 4.80 8.53 -1.87
C THR A 293 4.64 8.14 -0.41
N VAL A 294 3.81 7.13 -0.17
CA VAL A 294 3.49 6.65 1.18
C VAL A 294 3.79 5.16 1.26
N LEU A 295 4.72 4.80 2.15
CA LEU A 295 5.03 3.42 2.49
C LEU A 295 4.39 3.07 3.84
N THR A 296 3.62 1.98 3.90
CA THR A 296 3.00 1.48 5.13
C THR A 296 3.32 0.00 5.32
N GLU A 297 2.50 -0.75 6.06
CA GLU A 297 2.71 -2.17 6.36
C GLU A 297 3.89 -2.37 7.32
N VAL A 298 3.83 -1.68 8.48
CA VAL A 298 4.94 -1.66 9.45
C VAL A 298 5.44 -3.06 9.84
N PRO A 299 4.58 -4.09 10.06
CA PRO A 299 5.06 -5.45 10.34
C PRO A 299 5.88 -6.08 9.19
N GLU A 300 5.73 -5.57 7.97
CA GLU A 300 6.51 -6.03 6.81
C GLU A 300 7.81 -5.22 6.61
N MET A 301 8.24 -4.47 7.63
CA MET A 301 9.55 -3.81 7.71
C MET A 301 10.48 -4.51 8.71
N PHE A 302 9.94 -5.41 9.56
CA PHE A 302 10.72 -6.09 10.60
C PHE A 302 11.81 -6.98 9.98
N GLY A 303 13.04 -6.81 10.48
CA GLY A 303 14.25 -7.46 9.94
C GLY A 303 14.86 -6.76 8.72
N ALA A 304 14.21 -5.70 8.22
CA ALA A 304 14.71 -4.86 7.13
C ALA A 304 14.78 -3.37 7.52
N GLU A 305 14.71 -3.08 8.80
CA GLU A 305 14.65 -1.72 9.34
C GLU A 305 15.85 -0.88 8.92
N GLY A 306 17.04 -1.47 8.83
CA GLY A 306 18.26 -0.78 8.41
C GLY A 306 18.15 -0.13 7.02
N PHE A 307 17.42 -0.72 6.09
CA PHE A 307 17.17 -0.11 4.78
C PHE A 307 16.39 1.20 4.85
N LEU A 308 15.61 1.40 5.91
CA LEU A 308 14.76 2.57 6.10
C LEU A 308 15.38 3.57 7.07
N MET A 309 15.86 3.08 8.22
CA MET A 309 16.40 3.90 9.31
C MET A 309 17.59 4.78 8.87
N ASP A 310 18.51 4.22 8.07
CA ASP A 310 19.68 4.93 7.55
C ASP A 310 19.33 5.98 6.48
N ARG A 311 18.08 5.98 6.03
CA ARG A 311 17.53 6.93 5.05
C ARG A 311 16.61 7.99 5.65
N CYS A 312 16.44 8.04 6.97
CA CYS A 312 15.72 9.14 7.61
C CYS A 312 16.48 10.46 7.41
N ILE A 313 15.79 11.48 6.87
CA ILE A 313 16.42 12.75 6.47
C ILE A 313 17.11 13.48 7.62
N ASN A 314 16.69 13.24 8.84
CA ASN A 314 17.27 13.78 10.08
C ASN A 314 16.94 12.89 11.28
N HIS A 315 17.53 13.22 12.44
CA HIS A 315 17.36 12.47 13.67
C HIS A 315 15.91 12.46 14.19
N ASP A 316 15.13 13.53 13.99
CA ASP A 316 13.74 13.57 14.47
C ASP A 316 12.86 12.58 13.69
N VAL A 317 13.06 12.46 12.39
CA VAL A 317 12.38 11.47 11.55
C VAL A 317 12.81 10.05 11.91
N PHE A 318 14.09 9.84 12.22
CA PHE A 318 14.60 8.56 12.73
C PHE A 318 13.89 8.15 14.03
N VAL A 319 13.79 9.07 15.03
CA VAL A 319 13.10 8.79 16.29
C VAL A 319 11.62 8.45 16.08
N LYS A 320 10.95 9.13 15.15
CA LYS A 320 9.56 8.80 14.78
C LYS A 320 9.48 7.39 14.16
N ALA A 321 10.41 7.03 13.26
CA ALA A 321 10.45 5.71 12.62
C ALA A 321 10.71 4.59 13.64
N GLU A 322 11.68 4.79 14.54
CA GLU A 322 11.97 3.86 15.64
C GLU A 322 10.73 3.62 16.52
N LYS A 323 10.08 4.71 16.98
CA LYS A 323 8.84 4.62 17.77
C LYS A 323 7.72 3.89 17.03
N MET A 324 7.57 4.12 15.73
CA MET A 324 6.56 3.45 14.91
C MET A 324 6.83 1.95 14.84
N ILE A 325 8.06 1.55 14.56
CA ILE A 325 8.44 0.14 14.37
C ILE A 325 8.37 -0.62 15.70
N ASN A 326 9.02 -0.10 16.75
CA ASN A 326 9.01 -0.74 18.07
C ASN A 326 7.60 -0.73 18.70
N GLY A 327 6.84 0.36 18.55
CA GLY A 327 5.46 0.42 19.02
C GLY A 327 4.56 -0.62 18.35
N PHE A 328 4.83 -0.99 17.08
CA PHE A 328 4.09 -2.06 16.42
C PHE A 328 4.54 -3.46 16.90
N LYS A 329 5.82 -3.64 17.25
CA LYS A 329 6.30 -4.88 17.90
C LYS A 329 5.68 -5.04 19.30
N GLU A 330 5.63 -3.96 20.08
CA GLU A 330 4.98 -3.94 21.38
C GLU A 330 3.48 -4.25 21.28
N TYR A 331 2.80 -3.76 20.25
CA TYR A 331 1.40 -4.10 19.96
C TYR A 331 1.21 -5.64 19.84
N PHE A 332 2.05 -6.36 19.10
CA PHE A 332 1.99 -7.83 19.03
C PHE A 332 2.25 -8.46 20.41
N ILE A 333 3.30 -8.03 21.10
CA ILE A 333 3.70 -8.58 22.39
C ILE A 333 2.58 -8.37 23.45
N SER A 334 1.94 -7.21 23.46
CA SER A 334 0.85 -6.89 24.39
C SER A 334 -0.40 -7.76 24.17
N HIS A 335 -0.57 -8.30 22.95
CA HIS A 335 -1.64 -9.25 22.62
C HIS A 335 -1.21 -10.72 22.73
N ASN A 336 -0.01 -11.02 23.26
CA ASN A 336 0.59 -12.35 23.35
C ASN A 336 0.78 -13.02 21.99
N GLU A 337 1.01 -12.23 20.94
CA GLU A 337 1.28 -12.71 19.58
C GLU A 337 2.77 -12.64 19.25
N VAL A 338 3.21 -13.51 18.35
CA VAL A 338 4.61 -13.52 17.90
C VAL A 338 4.83 -12.46 16.81
N VAL A 339 5.94 -11.72 16.92
CA VAL A 339 6.28 -10.63 16.00
C VAL A 339 6.54 -11.13 14.57
N TYR A 340 6.92 -12.41 14.40
CA TYR A 340 7.36 -13.02 13.14
C TYR A 340 6.40 -14.09 12.59
N ASP A 341 5.11 -14.08 12.93
CA ASP A 341 4.13 -15.05 12.39
C ASP A 341 3.94 -14.93 10.86
N ASN A 342 4.07 -13.71 10.31
CA ASN A 342 4.18 -13.51 8.86
C ASN A 342 5.54 -14.09 8.35
N PRO A 343 5.63 -14.73 7.16
CA PRO A 343 4.73 -14.75 5.99
C PRO A 343 3.58 -15.77 6.06
N SER A 344 2.49 -15.46 5.37
CA SER A 344 1.36 -16.38 5.24
C SER A 344 1.73 -17.67 4.48
N PRO A 345 0.91 -18.75 4.62
CA PRO A 345 1.15 -19.98 3.86
C PRO A 345 1.25 -19.76 2.34
N GLY A 346 0.45 -18.86 1.77
CA GLY A 346 0.51 -18.52 0.35
C GLY A 346 1.82 -17.83 -0.05
N ASN A 347 2.37 -16.97 0.80
CA ASN A 347 3.68 -16.35 0.57
C ASN A 347 4.81 -17.41 0.61
N LYS A 348 4.77 -18.32 1.58
CA LYS A 348 5.73 -19.44 1.69
C LYS A 348 5.67 -20.32 0.45
N GLN A 349 4.48 -20.69 -0.02
CA GLN A 349 4.33 -21.44 -1.27
C GLN A 349 4.88 -20.68 -2.49
N GLY A 350 4.88 -19.36 -2.46
CA GLY A 350 5.44 -18.49 -3.50
C GLY A 350 6.95 -18.25 -3.41
N GLY A 351 7.67 -18.87 -2.46
CA GLY A 351 9.14 -18.81 -2.33
C GLY A 351 9.66 -17.92 -1.22
N ILE A 352 8.81 -17.18 -0.50
CA ILE A 352 9.21 -16.40 0.67
C ILE A 352 9.36 -17.34 1.87
N THR A 353 10.45 -17.20 2.65
CA THR A 353 10.80 -18.15 3.71
C THR A 353 10.50 -17.61 5.10
N THR A 354 11.00 -16.44 5.43
CA THR A 354 10.94 -15.79 6.73
C THR A 354 10.34 -14.40 6.62
N LEU A 355 10.07 -13.75 7.76
CA LEU A 355 9.60 -12.36 7.73
C LEU A 355 10.68 -11.41 7.20
N GLU A 356 11.96 -11.63 7.55
CA GLU A 356 13.08 -10.83 7.03
C GLU A 356 13.19 -10.94 5.49
N ASP A 357 13.02 -12.15 4.94
CA ASP A 357 13.00 -12.37 3.48
C ASP A 357 11.87 -11.56 2.83
N LYS A 358 10.68 -11.57 3.44
CA LYS A 358 9.53 -10.77 2.99
C LYS A 358 9.81 -9.28 3.10
N SER A 359 10.27 -8.84 4.27
CA SER A 359 10.51 -7.43 4.59
C SER A 359 11.57 -6.80 3.69
N CYS A 360 12.72 -7.49 3.48
CA CYS A 360 13.75 -7.01 2.54
C CYS A 360 13.19 -6.78 1.12
N GLY A 361 12.25 -7.63 0.68
CA GLY A 361 11.55 -7.43 -0.59
C GLY A 361 10.51 -6.32 -0.55
N CYS A 362 9.78 -6.17 0.57
CA CYS A 362 8.71 -5.17 0.73
C CYS A 362 9.24 -3.74 0.77
N VAL A 363 10.34 -3.48 1.51
CA VAL A 363 10.92 -2.13 1.66
C VAL A 363 11.49 -1.57 0.35
N GLN A 364 11.75 -2.42 -0.65
CA GLN A 364 12.18 -2.00 -1.98
C GLN A 364 11.18 -1.01 -2.64
N LYS A 365 9.88 -1.07 -2.28
CA LYS A 365 8.88 -0.10 -2.75
C LYS A 365 9.23 1.35 -2.40
N GLY A 366 10.01 1.58 -1.35
CA GLY A 366 10.46 2.91 -0.94
C GLY A 366 11.59 3.51 -1.78
N GLY A 367 12.10 2.79 -2.82
CA GLY A 367 13.17 3.28 -3.68
C GLY A 367 14.45 3.63 -2.91
N THR A 368 15.13 4.69 -3.35
CA THR A 368 16.40 5.18 -2.78
C THR A 368 16.29 6.56 -2.11
N ALA A 369 15.15 7.25 -2.26
CA ALA A 369 14.93 8.59 -1.70
C ALA A 369 15.01 8.61 -0.16
N PRO A 370 15.41 9.74 0.45
CA PRO A 370 15.29 9.93 1.89
C PRO A 370 13.85 9.83 2.36
N ILE A 371 13.67 9.28 3.57
CA ILE A 371 12.38 9.30 4.27
C ILE A 371 12.21 10.71 4.87
N MET A 372 11.19 11.42 4.41
CA MET A 372 10.97 12.82 4.73
C MET A 372 10.14 13.02 5.99
N ASP A 373 9.21 12.09 6.28
CA ASP A 373 8.40 12.12 7.50
C ASP A 373 7.83 10.73 7.83
N VAL A 374 7.36 10.59 9.08
CA VAL A 374 6.64 9.44 9.61
C VAL A 374 5.34 9.94 10.21
N ILE A 375 4.21 9.45 9.72
CA ILE A 375 2.86 9.92 10.08
C ILE A 375 2.05 8.81 10.76
N GLY A 376 1.14 9.22 11.63
CA GLY A 376 0.25 8.33 12.37
C GLY A 376 -0.94 7.84 11.54
N TYR A 377 -1.66 6.85 12.06
CA TYR A 377 -2.88 6.32 11.45
C TYR A 377 -3.95 7.42 11.32
N GLY A 378 -4.43 7.63 10.09
CA GLY A 378 -5.40 8.68 9.78
C GLY A 378 -4.85 10.11 9.71
N ASP A 379 -3.53 10.31 9.84
CA ASP A 379 -2.89 11.62 9.62
C ASP A 379 -2.67 11.86 8.12
N PRO A 380 -2.79 13.12 7.65
CA PRO A 380 -2.55 13.47 6.26
C PRO A 380 -1.06 13.55 5.92
N VAL A 381 -0.71 13.27 4.67
CA VAL A 381 0.61 13.58 4.12
C VAL A 381 0.73 15.10 3.91
N VAL A 382 1.64 15.72 4.64
CA VAL A 382 1.92 17.16 4.54
C VAL A 382 3.34 17.43 4.02
N THR A 383 4.25 16.49 4.21
CA THR A 383 5.65 16.62 3.78
C THR A 383 5.85 15.97 2.41
N LYS A 384 6.46 16.71 1.47
CA LYS A 384 6.76 16.22 0.13
C LYS A 384 7.86 15.16 0.15
N GLY A 385 7.75 14.15 -0.71
CA GLY A 385 8.68 13.05 -0.86
C GLY A 385 8.18 11.74 -0.24
N LEU A 386 9.09 10.84 0.13
CA LEU A 386 8.75 9.55 0.72
C LEU A 386 8.35 9.72 2.19
N ASN A 387 7.14 9.26 2.53
CA ASN A 387 6.62 9.26 3.90
C ASN A 387 6.35 7.82 4.36
N MET A 388 6.59 7.54 5.63
CA MET A 388 6.15 6.30 6.28
C MET A 388 4.84 6.54 7.01
N LEU A 389 3.91 5.59 6.93
CA LEU A 389 2.60 5.67 7.56
C LEU A 389 2.40 4.50 8.52
N TYR A 390 2.00 4.79 9.77
CA TYR A 390 1.59 3.76 10.72
C TYR A 390 0.38 2.98 10.19
N GLY A 391 0.53 1.67 10.04
CA GLY A 391 -0.52 0.78 9.59
C GLY A 391 -0.09 -0.68 9.56
N PRO A 392 -1.04 -1.64 9.74
CA PRO A 392 -0.76 -3.06 9.70
C PRO A 392 -0.47 -3.57 8.29
N GLY A 393 -0.05 -4.84 8.18
CA GLY A 393 0.10 -5.53 6.90
C GLY A 393 -1.23 -5.95 6.25
N ASN A 394 -2.37 -5.88 6.96
CA ASN A 394 -3.68 -6.21 6.40
C ASN A 394 -4.01 -5.32 5.20
N ASP A 395 -4.32 -5.95 4.06
CA ASP A 395 -4.51 -5.27 2.77
C ASP A 395 -5.57 -4.16 2.82
N LEU A 396 -6.73 -4.45 3.41
CA LEU A 396 -7.85 -3.52 3.45
C LEU A 396 -7.55 -2.35 4.40
N VAL A 397 -7.03 -2.64 5.58
CA VAL A 397 -6.74 -1.63 6.61
C VAL A 397 -5.65 -0.66 6.14
N SER A 398 -4.54 -1.19 5.61
CA SER A 398 -3.42 -0.37 5.15
C SER A 398 -3.77 0.48 3.92
N ALA A 399 -4.54 -0.06 2.97
CA ALA A 399 -4.99 0.71 1.80
C ALA A 399 -6.01 1.79 2.17
N THR A 400 -6.89 1.52 3.15
CA THR A 400 -7.79 2.53 3.71
C THR A 400 -7.01 3.64 4.42
N ALA A 401 -5.98 3.27 5.21
CA ALA A 401 -5.11 4.24 5.89
C ALA A 401 -4.37 5.15 4.89
N MET A 402 -3.84 4.60 3.80
CA MET A 402 -3.22 5.40 2.73
C MET A 402 -4.21 6.34 2.05
N THR A 403 -5.44 5.87 1.78
CA THR A 403 -6.50 6.74 1.25
C THR A 403 -6.79 7.86 2.23
N ALA A 404 -6.99 7.57 3.52
CA ALA A 404 -7.22 8.56 4.56
C ALA A 404 -6.06 9.55 4.70
N ALA A 405 -4.81 9.11 4.48
CA ALA A 405 -3.64 9.98 4.44
C ALA A 405 -3.58 10.91 3.21
N GLY A 406 -4.53 10.79 2.28
CA GLY A 406 -4.65 11.63 1.10
C GLY A 406 -4.00 11.05 -0.16
N ALA A 407 -3.68 9.76 -0.19
CA ALA A 407 -3.18 9.12 -1.40
C ALA A 407 -4.23 9.15 -2.51
N HIS A 408 -3.93 9.84 -3.60
CA HIS A 408 -4.84 9.97 -4.75
C HIS A 408 -5.10 8.63 -5.44
N LEU A 409 -4.08 7.76 -5.48
CA LEU A 409 -4.13 6.40 -5.99
C LEU A 409 -3.15 5.50 -5.22
N ILE A 410 -3.32 4.19 -5.36
CA ILE A 410 -2.50 3.17 -4.69
C ILE A 410 -1.89 2.24 -5.72
N LEU A 411 -0.57 2.02 -5.64
CA LEU A 411 0.14 0.97 -6.35
C LEU A 411 0.15 -0.29 -5.48
N PHE A 412 -0.44 -1.35 -5.97
CA PHE A 412 -0.62 -2.60 -5.24
C PHE A 412 0.07 -3.76 -5.97
N SER A 413 1.28 -4.12 -5.53
CA SER A 413 1.99 -5.27 -6.09
C SER A 413 1.45 -6.60 -5.57
N THR A 414 1.43 -7.62 -6.42
CA THR A 414 0.95 -8.96 -6.08
C THR A 414 1.58 -10.04 -6.93
N GLY A 415 1.97 -11.16 -6.30
CA GLY A 415 2.46 -12.36 -6.98
C GLY A 415 1.40 -13.44 -7.16
N ARG A 416 0.31 -13.37 -6.36
CA ARG A 416 -0.78 -14.36 -6.34
C ARG A 416 -2.09 -13.82 -6.90
N GLY A 417 -2.27 -12.49 -6.89
CA GLY A 417 -3.45 -11.77 -7.33
C GLY A 417 -4.49 -11.56 -6.23
N THR A 418 -5.10 -10.38 -6.26
CA THR A 418 -6.25 -10.02 -5.41
C THR A 418 -7.17 -9.07 -6.17
N PRO A 419 -8.51 -9.21 -6.07
CA PRO A 419 -9.45 -8.27 -6.68
C PRO A 419 -9.67 -7.01 -5.83
N PHE A 420 -9.24 -6.98 -4.56
CA PHE A 420 -9.46 -5.88 -3.62
C PHE A 420 -9.06 -4.52 -4.20
N SER A 421 -9.84 -3.47 -3.90
CA SER A 421 -9.52 -2.07 -4.17
C SER A 421 -10.00 -1.17 -3.04
N ALA A 422 -9.23 -0.15 -2.72
CA ALA A 422 -9.59 0.92 -1.79
C ALA A 422 -10.51 1.96 -2.46
N PRO A 423 -11.03 2.97 -1.71
CA PRO A 423 -11.73 4.11 -2.30
C PRO A 423 -10.88 4.89 -3.31
N ALA A 424 -9.60 5.10 -3.01
CA ALA A 424 -8.64 5.60 -4.01
C ALA A 424 -8.41 4.55 -5.09
N PRO A 425 -8.34 4.93 -6.39
CA PRO A 425 -8.00 4.03 -7.48
C PRO A 425 -6.80 3.16 -7.14
N THR A 426 -6.92 1.84 -7.29
CA THR A 426 -5.89 0.88 -6.89
C THR A 426 -5.39 0.11 -8.12
N LEU A 427 -4.18 0.45 -8.56
CA LEU A 427 -3.48 -0.20 -9.67
C LEU A 427 -2.86 -1.52 -9.20
N LYS A 428 -3.27 -2.64 -9.81
CA LYS A 428 -2.71 -3.97 -9.54
C LYS A 428 -1.49 -4.23 -10.43
N ILE A 429 -0.37 -4.54 -9.79
CA ILE A 429 0.93 -4.73 -10.45
C ILE A 429 1.38 -6.17 -10.20
N SER A 430 1.43 -7.00 -11.24
CA SER A 430 1.89 -8.38 -11.09
C SER A 430 3.41 -8.49 -11.02
N THR A 431 3.90 -9.42 -10.20
CA THR A 431 5.33 -9.75 -10.08
C THR A 431 5.81 -10.68 -11.20
N ASN A 432 4.88 -11.36 -11.89
CA ASN A 432 5.16 -12.37 -12.88
C ASN A 432 4.15 -12.33 -14.04
N THR A 433 4.58 -12.68 -15.21
CA THR A 433 3.77 -12.68 -16.45
C THR A 433 2.62 -13.71 -16.42
N PRO A 434 2.80 -14.96 -15.92
CA PRO A 434 1.70 -15.91 -15.82
C PRO A 434 0.50 -15.40 -15.04
N LEU A 435 0.71 -14.64 -13.95
CA LEU A 435 -0.38 -14.01 -13.21
C LEU A 435 -1.08 -12.94 -14.03
N ALA A 436 -0.30 -12.07 -14.70
CA ALA A 436 -0.86 -11.00 -15.54
C ALA A 436 -1.77 -11.54 -16.63
N GLU A 437 -1.35 -12.62 -17.29
CA GLU A 437 -2.12 -13.28 -18.34
C GLU A 437 -3.37 -13.97 -17.77
N LYS A 438 -3.19 -14.81 -16.73
CA LYS A 438 -4.28 -15.58 -16.11
C LYS A 438 -5.35 -14.69 -15.48
N LYS A 439 -4.96 -13.55 -14.91
CA LYS A 439 -5.84 -12.59 -14.21
C LYS A 439 -5.87 -11.24 -14.92
N SER A 440 -5.92 -11.27 -16.25
CA SER A 440 -5.93 -10.06 -17.07
C SER A 440 -7.07 -9.07 -16.75
N GLY A 441 -8.18 -9.54 -16.16
CA GLY A 441 -9.26 -8.68 -15.63
C GLY A 441 -8.96 -8.00 -14.29
N TRP A 442 -7.90 -8.41 -13.57
CA TRP A 442 -7.50 -7.83 -12.28
C TRP A 442 -6.22 -6.99 -12.37
N ILE A 443 -5.27 -7.45 -13.19
CA ILE A 443 -3.91 -6.88 -13.25
C ILE A 443 -3.86 -5.74 -14.27
N ASP A 444 -3.48 -4.56 -13.80
CA ASP A 444 -3.34 -3.36 -14.63
C ASP A 444 -1.95 -3.26 -15.28
N TYR A 445 -0.90 -3.75 -14.60
CA TYR A 445 0.48 -3.63 -15.05
C TYR A 445 1.30 -4.89 -14.79
N ASN A 446 2.06 -5.36 -15.79
CA ASN A 446 2.91 -6.54 -15.68
C ASN A 446 4.37 -6.15 -15.51
N THR A 447 4.98 -6.49 -14.36
CA THR A 447 6.42 -6.35 -14.12
C THR A 447 7.19 -7.67 -14.28
N GLY A 448 6.48 -8.78 -14.53
CA GLY A 448 7.09 -10.08 -14.83
C GLY A 448 8.04 -10.04 -16.02
N VAL A 449 7.83 -9.11 -16.96
CA VAL A 449 8.73 -8.83 -18.09
C VAL A 449 10.19 -8.61 -17.71
N ILE A 450 10.45 -8.23 -16.44
CA ILE A 450 11.81 -8.10 -15.90
C ILE A 450 12.43 -9.49 -15.69
N ALA A 451 11.69 -10.40 -15.06
CA ALA A 451 12.13 -11.80 -14.87
C ALA A 451 12.24 -12.54 -16.21
N ASP A 452 11.40 -12.19 -17.17
CA ASP A 452 11.43 -12.73 -18.55
C ASP A 452 12.63 -12.18 -19.36
N GLY A 453 13.34 -11.15 -18.85
CA GLY A 453 14.50 -10.54 -19.51
C GLY A 453 14.13 -9.62 -20.67
N GLU A 454 12.88 -9.18 -20.75
CA GLU A 454 12.39 -8.33 -21.84
C GLU A 454 12.64 -6.84 -21.60
N LYS A 455 12.58 -6.42 -20.31
CA LYS A 455 12.74 -5.02 -19.89
C LYS A 455 13.58 -4.91 -18.62
N THR A 456 14.24 -3.77 -18.47
CA THR A 456 14.91 -3.36 -17.24
C THR A 456 13.89 -2.80 -16.22
N ILE A 457 14.31 -2.66 -14.96
CA ILE A 457 13.53 -1.99 -13.92
C ILE A 457 13.24 -0.54 -14.32
N ASP A 458 14.22 0.19 -14.87
CA ASP A 458 14.06 1.60 -15.27
C ASP A 458 13.02 1.77 -16.38
N GLU A 459 13.06 0.94 -17.42
CA GLU A 459 12.07 0.96 -18.51
C GLU A 459 10.68 0.61 -18.00
N THR A 460 10.60 -0.37 -17.09
CA THR A 460 9.33 -0.79 -16.50
C THR A 460 8.78 0.29 -15.56
N ALA A 461 9.62 0.96 -14.78
CA ALA A 461 9.21 2.06 -13.91
C ALA A 461 8.74 3.30 -14.70
N GLN A 462 9.39 3.61 -15.84
CA GLN A 462 8.93 4.67 -16.73
C GLN A 462 7.53 4.35 -17.28
N GLY A 463 7.30 3.12 -17.76
CA GLY A 463 5.97 2.70 -18.21
C GLY A 463 4.92 2.73 -17.09
N LEU A 464 5.30 2.46 -15.83
CA LEU A 464 4.42 2.59 -14.68
C LEU A 464 4.09 4.07 -14.39
N LEU A 465 5.06 4.97 -14.48
CA LEU A 465 4.82 6.42 -14.34
C LEU A 465 3.85 6.92 -15.40
N ASP A 466 4.04 6.52 -16.65
CA ASP A 466 3.14 6.87 -17.76
C ASP A 466 1.72 6.37 -17.51
N LEU A 467 1.55 5.15 -16.99
CA LEU A 467 0.24 4.61 -16.61
C LEU A 467 -0.38 5.41 -15.45
N VAL A 468 0.39 5.74 -14.42
CA VAL A 468 -0.08 6.56 -13.29
C VAL A 468 -0.58 7.92 -13.77
N ILE A 469 0.12 8.58 -14.69
CA ILE A 469 -0.31 9.86 -15.28
C ILE A 469 -1.62 9.69 -16.06
N ARG A 470 -1.79 8.62 -16.83
CA ARG A 470 -3.05 8.33 -17.52
C ARG A 470 -4.20 8.08 -16.54
N VAL A 471 -3.97 7.30 -15.48
CA VAL A 471 -4.98 7.04 -14.44
C VAL A 471 -5.33 8.33 -13.69
N ALA A 472 -4.35 9.15 -13.36
CA ALA A 472 -4.57 10.48 -12.77
C ALA A 472 -5.36 11.40 -13.72
N SER A 473 -5.23 11.20 -15.03
CA SER A 473 -5.96 11.94 -16.07
C SER A 473 -7.34 11.36 -16.42
N GLY A 474 -7.80 10.30 -15.72
CA GLY A 474 -9.15 9.76 -15.85
C GLY A 474 -9.25 8.34 -16.43
N GLU A 475 -8.14 7.72 -16.81
CA GLU A 475 -8.17 6.28 -17.14
C GLU A 475 -8.59 5.48 -15.91
N GLN A 476 -9.58 4.62 -16.04
CA GLN A 476 -10.05 3.77 -14.97
C GLN A 476 -9.17 2.52 -14.81
N THR A 477 -8.82 2.19 -13.57
CA THR A 477 -8.24 0.89 -13.23
C THR A 477 -9.23 -0.24 -13.49
N LYS A 478 -8.74 -1.47 -13.59
CA LYS A 478 -9.60 -2.65 -13.76
C LYS A 478 -10.53 -2.85 -12.57
N ALA A 479 -10.06 -2.56 -11.36
CA ALA A 479 -10.87 -2.62 -10.17
C ALA A 479 -12.03 -1.59 -10.19
N GLU A 480 -11.78 -0.36 -10.64
CA GLU A 480 -12.83 0.65 -10.82
C GLU A 480 -13.88 0.22 -11.84
N LYS A 481 -13.46 -0.38 -12.96
CA LYS A 481 -14.38 -0.91 -13.99
C LYS A 481 -15.30 -2.02 -13.46
N HIS A 482 -14.86 -2.75 -12.44
CA HIS A 482 -15.67 -3.75 -11.73
C HIS A 482 -16.48 -3.19 -10.56
N GLY A 483 -16.31 -1.91 -10.20
CA GLY A 483 -16.95 -1.30 -9.06
C GLY A 483 -16.40 -1.77 -7.71
N PHE A 484 -15.19 -2.34 -7.66
CA PHE A 484 -14.56 -2.82 -6.43
C PHE A 484 -14.02 -1.65 -5.63
N ARG A 485 -14.57 -1.42 -4.44
CA ARG A 485 -14.16 -0.37 -3.51
C ARG A 485 -14.57 -0.75 -2.10
N GLU A 486 -13.61 -0.97 -1.23
CA GLU A 486 -13.85 -1.41 0.14
C GLU A 486 -12.98 -0.63 1.11
N ILE A 487 -13.44 -0.50 2.35
CA ILE A 487 -12.66 0.01 3.48
C ILE A 487 -12.61 -1.02 4.60
N SER A 488 -11.55 -0.93 5.40
CA SER A 488 -11.49 -1.56 6.70
C SER A 488 -10.79 -0.64 7.68
N ILE A 489 -11.23 -0.65 8.93
CA ILE A 489 -10.73 0.22 9.99
C ILE A 489 -9.92 -0.62 10.97
N PHE A 490 -8.76 -0.13 11.36
CA PHE A 490 -7.91 -0.79 12.34
C PHE A 490 -8.59 -0.78 13.71
N LYS A 491 -8.67 -1.97 14.34
CA LYS A 491 -9.33 -2.18 15.62
C LYS A 491 -8.56 -3.21 16.42
N ASP A 492 -8.33 -2.92 17.70
CA ASP A 492 -7.67 -3.83 18.64
C ASP A 492 -8.41 -4.00 19.98
N GLY A 493 -9.39 -3.16 20.28
CA GLY A 493 -10.14 -3.21 21.53
C GLY A 493 -11.36 -4.11 21.50
N VAL A 494 -12.09 -4.13 22.61
CA VAL A 494 -13.33 -4.88 22.78
C VAL A 494 -14.53 -4.18 22.16
N VAL A 495 -15.57 -4.94 21.88
CA VAL A 495 -16.89 -4.44 21.47
C VAL A 495 -17.83 -4.53 22.69
N LEU A 496 -18.61 -3.46 22.96
CA LEU A 496 -19.60 -3.40 24.03
C LEU A 496 -20.80 -4.33 23.78
#